data_b3242f6ee4a502c64c909f98161b192e
#
_entry.id   b3242f6ee4a502c64c909f98161b192e
#
_cell.length_a   1.000
_cell.length_b   1.000
_cell.length_c   1.000
_cell.angle_alpha   90.00
_cell.angle_beta   90.00
_cell.angle_gamma   90.00
#
_symmetry.space_group_name_H-M   'P 1'
#
loop_
_entity.id
_entity.type
_entity.pdbx_description
1 polymer ?
#
loop_
_entity_poly.entity_id
_entity_poly.type
_entity_poly.pdbx_seq_one_letter_code
_entity_poly.pdbx_strand_id
1 'polypeptide(L)'
;MASIYKCIVELEEKNEVAVLCTIVRSQGSTPRRASSKMLVYPDGRTVGTVGGGEIEHRVTSEALAALETGHPMYLEYNMADPSRGDPGVCGGRVEVYVEPILPKPVLVVIGGGHVGKALTHLAHWLGFWVAVCDDRSEFCNPQSVPERFLWYSQTSPTPGALPFAVL
;
A
#
# COMPACT_ATOMS: atom_id res chain seq x y z
N MET A 1 4.80 -6.15 19.04
CA MET A 1 4.88 -6.14 17.56
C MET A 1 3.57 -5.62 17.02
N ALA A 2 3.60 -4.66 16.10
CA ALA A 2 2.40 -4.22 15.42
C ALA A 2 1.84 -5.36 14.56
N SER A 3 0.52 -5.54 14.54
CA SER A 3 -0.11 -6.52 13.66
C SER A 3 -0.02 -6.02 12.21
N ILE A 4 0.42 -6.85 11.28
CA ILE A 4 0.46 -6.52 9.84
C ILE A 4 -0.91 -6.03 9.36
N TYR A 5 -1.99 -6.66 9.81
CA TYR A 5 -3.36 -6.26 9.45
C TYR A 5 -3.69 -4.83 9.92
N LYS A 6 -3.19 -4.43 11.10
CA LYS A 6 -3.34 -3.06 11.57
C LYS A 6 -2.57 -2.07 10.69
N CYS A 7 -1.34 -2.42 10.30
CA CYS A 7 -0.56 -1.61 9.37
C CYS A 7 -1.26 -1.45 8.01
N ILE A 8 -1.89 -2.52 7.49
CA ILE A 8 -2.65 -2.45 6.23
C ILE A 8 -3.84 -1.50 6.34
N VAL A 9 -4.59 -1.56 7.45
CA VAL A 9 -5.70 -0.63 7.69
C VAL A 9 -5.20 0.82 7.75
N GLU A 10 -4.09 1.06 8.46
CA GLU A 10 -3.48 2.40 8.54
C GLU A 10 -3.02 2.92 7.17
N LEU A 11 -2.48 2.05 6.29
CA LEU A 11 -2.12 2.40 4.91
C LEU A 11 -3.35 2.79 4.10
N GLU A 12 -4.45 2.01 4.19
CA GLU A 12 -5.69 2.33 3.49
C GLU A 12 -6.30 3.65 3.96
N GLU A 13 -6.26 3.93 5.28
CA GLU A 13 -6.77 5.18 5.85
C GLU A 13 -5.98 6.40 5.40
N LYS A 14 -4.68 6.24 5.15
CA LYS A 14 -3.79 7.33 4.71
C LYS A 14 -3.62 7.39 3.19
N ASN A 15 -4.20 6.45 2.46
CA ASN A 15 -3.99 6.28 1.02
C ASN A 15 -2.49 6.12 0.66
N GLU A 16 -1.74 5.45 1.53
CA GLU A 16 -0.33 5.14 1.35
C GLU A 16 -0.13 3.79 0.66
N VAL A 17 1.07 3.55 0.18
CA VAL A 17 1.44 2.32 -0.54
C VAL A 17 2.36 1.43 0.28
N ALA A 18 2.27 0.14 0.06
CA ALA A 18 3.21 -0.86 0.55
C ALA A 18 3.10 -2.14 -0.28
N VAL A 19 3.88 -3.15 0.04
CA VAL A 19 3.79 -4.47 -0.60
C VAL A 19 3.62 -5.54 0.47
N LEU A 20 2.58 -6.36 0.33
CA LEU A 20 2.37 -7.52 1.20
C LEU A 20 3.01 -8.77 0.58
N CYS A 21 4.01 -9.32 1.24
CA CYS A 21 4.65 -10.57 0.87
C CYS A 21 4.12 -11.70 1.76
N THR A 22 3.56 -12.72 1.15
CA THR A 22 2.97 -13.87 1.87
C THR A 22 3.60 -15.18 1.41
N ILE A 23 4.12 -15.99 2.34
CA ILE A 23 4.51 -17.36 2.03
C ILE A 23 3.22 -18.16 1.76
N VAL A 24 3.03 -18.56 0.50
CA VAL A 24 1.85 -19.35 0.09
C VAL A 24 2.10 -20.85 0.14
N ARG A 25 3.36 -21.26 -0.02
CA ARG A 25 3.78 -22.65 0.13
C ARG A 25 5.16 -22.76 0.77
N SER A 26 5.34 -23.74 1.64
CA SER A 26 6.64 -24.12 2.19
C SER A 26 6.75 -25.65 2.23
N GLN A 27 7.87 -26.20 1.76
CA GLN A 27 8.14 -27.64 1.71
C GLN A 27 9.53 -27.90 2.28
N GLY A 28 9.67 -29.03 2.99
CA GLY A 28 10.92 -29.40 3.65
C GLY A 28 11.24 -28.51 4.86
N SER A 29 12.53 -28.41 5.17
CA SER A 29 12.98 -27.53 6.26
C SER A 29 13.04 -26.09 5.77
N THR A 30 12.17 -25.24 6.28
CA THR A 30 12.08 -23.80 5.91
C THR A 30 12.12 -22.94 7.16
N PRO A 31 12.67 -21.70 7.08
CA PRO A 31 12.76 -20.82 8.24
C PRO A 31 11.39 -20.34 8.72
N ARG A 32 10.38 -20.29 7.85
CA ARG A 32 8.99 -19.93 8.18
C ARG A 32 8.01 -20.85 7.46
N ARG A 33 6.83 -20.97 8.06
CA ARG A 33 5.70 -21.77 7.52
C ARG A 33 4.87 -20.95 6.54
N ALA A 34 4.07 -21.63 5.74
CA ALA A 34 3.01 -21.00 4.95
C ALA A 34 2.13 -20.08 5.82
N SER A 35 1.59 -19.04 5.22
CA SER A 35 0.85 -17.93 5.85
C SER A 35 1.70 -16.92 6.62
N SER A 36 3.03 -17.09 6.74
CA SER A 36 3.91 -16.03 7.25
C SER A 36 3.90 -14.85 6.30
N LYS A 37 3.91 -13.64 6.85
CA LYS A 37 3.75 -12.40 6.10
C LYS A 37 4.82 -11.39 6.47
N MET A 38 5.18 -10.57 5.49
CA MET A 38 6.04 -9.41 5.63
C MET A 38 5.44 -8.26 4.82
N LEU A 39 5.32 -7.10 5.42
CA LEU A 39 4.93 -5.86 4.75
C LEU A 39 6.20 -5.07 4.45
N VAL A 40 6.36 -4.62 3.21
CA VAL A 40 7.49 -3.83 2.73
C VAL A 40 7.00 -2.44 2.35
N TYR A 41 7.59 -1.42 2.95
CA TYR A 41 7.30 -0.01 2.66
C TYR A 41 8.21 0.51 1.52
N PRO A 42 7.84 1.63 0.85
CA PRO A 42 8.64 2.20 -0.24
C PRO A 42 10.08 2.57 0.14
N ASP A 43 10.32 2.87 1.41
CA ASP A 43 11.65 3.16 1.97
C ASP A 43 12.48 1.91 2.27
N GLY A 44 11.97 0.71 1.96
CA GLY A 44 12.60 -0.58 2.24
C GLY A 44 12.42 -1.09 3.68
N ARG A 45 11.79 -0.33 4.56
CA ARG A 45 11.45 -0.76 5.92
C ARG A 45 10.44 -1.90 5.87
N THR A 46 10.58 -2.87 6.77
CA THR A 46 9.72 -4.05 6.82
C THR A 46 9.01 -4.22 8.16
N VAL A 47 7.84 -4.84 8.14
CA VAL A 47 7.09 -5.31 9.32
C VAL A 47 6.69 -6.77 9.10
N GLY A 48 6.99 -7.63 10.08
CA GLY A 48 6.79 -9.08 9.94
C GLY A 48 8.04 -9.77 9.38
N THR A 49 7.89 -11.00 8.88
CA THR A 49 9.03 -11.78 8.39
C THR A 49 8.59 -12.94 7.48
N VAL A 50 9.39 -13.21 6.44
CA VAL A 50 9.26 -14.37 5.56
C VAL A 50 10.42 -15.36 5.72
N GLY A 51 11.31 -15.16 6.72
CA GLY A 51 12.36 -16.14 7.01
C GLY A 51 13.64 -15.57 7.58
N GLY A 52 13.92 -14.30 7.40
CA GLY A 52 15.16 -13.64 7.80
C GLY A 52 16.30 -13.82 6.80
N GLY A 53 17.36 -13.03 7.00
CA GLY A 53 18.58 -13.14 6.20
C GLY A 53 18.39 -12.84 4.72
N GLU A 54 19.10 -13.60 3.90
CA GLU A 54 19.16 -13.40 2.44
C GLU A 54 17.80 -13.49 1.73
N ILE A 55 16.91 -14.36 2.19
CA ILE A 55 15.57 -14.47 1.56
C ILE A 55 14.76 -13.19 1.76
N GLU A 56 14.81 -12.57 2.94
CA GLU A 56 14.12 -11.31 3.16
C GLU A 56 14.70 -10.18 2.32
N HIS A 57 16.02 -10.15 2.16
CA HIS A 57 16.66 -9.15 1.31
C HIS A 57 16.18 -9.26 -0.14
N ARG A 58 16.16 -10.48 -0.70
CA ARG A 58 15.66 -10.72 -2.07
C ARG A 58 14.19 -10.41 -2.21
N VAL A 59 13.37 -10.88 -1.29
CA VAL A 59 11.92 -10.59 -1.31
C VAL A 59 11.66 -9.10 -1.20
N THR A 60 12.43 -8.36 -0.40
CA THR A 60 12.31 -6.89 -0.30
C THR A 60 12.65 -6.21 -1.62
N SER A 61 13.73 -6.63 -2.30
CA SER A 61 14.12 -6.08 -3.59
C SER A 61 13.04 -6.30 -4.66
N GLU A 62 12.51 -7.52 -4.74
CA GLU A 62 11.42 -7.87 -5.67
C GLU A 62 10.11 -7.15 -5.33
N ALA A 63 9.82 -6.96 -4.04
CA ALA A 63 8.67 -6.21 -3.58
C ALA A 63 8.73 -4.74 -4.03
N LEU A 64 9.91 -4.10 -3.94
CA LEU A 64 10.07 -2.72 -4.43
C LEU A 64 9.91 -2.64 -5.95
N ALA A 65 10.41 -3.60 -6.71
CA ALA A 65 10.17 -3.68 -8.16
C ALA A 65 8.69 -3.91 -8.50
N ALA A 66 7.99 -4.74 -7.72
CA ALA A 66 6.54 -4.94 -7.87
C ALA A 66 5.74 -3.66 -7.59
N LEU A 67 6.20 -2.84 -6.64
CA LEU A 67 5.57 -1.56 -6.34
C LEU A 67 5.69 -0.57 -7.50
N GLU A 68 6.85 -0.53 -8.17
CA GLU A 68 7.06 0.33 -9.35
C GLU A 68 6.15 -0.06 -10.52
N THR A 69 5.95 -1.36 -10.73
CA THR A 69 5.12 -1.87 -11.84
C THR A 69 3.63 -1.89 -11.52
N GLY A 70 3.27 -1.88 -10.23
CA GLY A 70 1.89 -2.04 -9.74
C GLY A 70 1.32 -3.45 -9.95
N HIS A 71 2.13 -4.44 -10.33
CA HIS A 71 1.67 -5.79 -10.63
C HIS A 71 2.12 -6.81 -9.58
N PRO A 72 1.25 -7.73 -9.16
CA PRO A 72 1.63 -8.81 -8.28
C PRO A 72 2.54 -9.83 -8.99
N MET A 73 3.35 -10.54 -8.20
CA MET A 73 4.23 -11.59 -8.73
C MET A 73 4.35 -12.77 -7.77
N TYR A 74 4.78 -13.90 -8.33
CA TYR A 74 5.17 -15.09 -7.57
C TYR A 74 6.68 -15.27 -7.60
N LEU A 75 7.26 -15.50 -6.42
CA LEU A 75 8.67 -15.80 -6.26
C LEU A 75 8.82 -17.21 -5.73
N GLU A 76 9.80 -17.92 -6.27
CA GLU A 76 10.14 -19.26 -5.82
C GLU A 76 11.61 -19.30 -5.42
N TYR A 77 11.87 -19.80 -4.22
CA TYR A 77 13.22 -19.95 -3.68
C TYR A 77 13.48 -21.40 -3.23
N ASN A 78 14.54 -21.98 -3.77
CA ASN A 78 15.13 -23.18 -3.20
C ASN A 78 16.14 -22.76 -2.13
N MET A 79 16.25 -23.55 -1.07
CA MET A 79 17.17 -23.29 0.05
C MET A 79 18.09 -24.47 0.28
N ALA A 80 18.71 -24.96 -0.80
CA ALA A 80 19.53 -26.15 -0.75
C ALA A 80 21.03 -25.86 -0.86
N ASP A 81 21.43 -24.96 -1.76
CA ASP A 81 22.82 -24.78 -2.12
C ASP A 81 23.16 -23.30 -2.46
N PRO A 82 23.75 -22.54 -1.51
CA PRO A 82 24.17 -21.16 -1.76
C PRO A 82 25.19 -21.00 -2.89
N SER A 83 25.97 -22.05 -3.21
CA SER A 83 26.92 -22.00 -4.33
C SER A 83 26.22 -21.90 -5.70
N ARG A 84 24.94 -22.29 -5.76
CA ARG A 84 24.06 -22.15 -6.91
C ARG A 84 23.19 -20.89 -6.87
N GLY A 85 23.41 -20.02 -5.87
CA GLY A 85 22.66 -18.78 -5.69
C GLY A 85 21.42 -18.92 -4.84
N ASP A 86 21.19 -20.05 -4.15
CA ASP A 86 20.06 -20.21 -3.23
C ASP A 86 20.21 -19.28 -2.01
N PRO A 87 19.13 -18.70 -1.45
CA PRO A 87 19.19 -17.79 -0.33
C PRO A 87 19.39 -18.48 1.04
N GLY A 88 19.63 -19.79 1.09
CA GLY A 88 19.80 -20.54 2.35
C GLY A 88 20.23 -21.97 2.17
N VAL A 89 20.48 -22.66 3.29
CA VAL A 89 20.96 -24.04 3.37
C VAL A 89 19.97 -25.00 4.07
N CYS A 90 18.75 -24.56 4.30
CA CYS A 90 17.79 -25.32 5.09
C CYS A 90 17.21 -26.55 4.36
N GLY A 91 17.50 -26.73 3.07
CA GLY A 91 17.03 -27.87 2.25
C GLY A 91 15.55 -27.82 1.87
N GLY A 92 14.88 -26.70 2.09
CA GLY A 92 13.46 -26.50 1.76
C GLY A 92 13.22 -25.70 0.49
N ARG A 93 11.93 -25.55 0.14
CA ARG A 93 11.44 -24.70 -0.95
C ARG A 93 10.35 -23.78 -0.41
N VAL A 94 10.38 -22.52 -0.81
CA VAL A 94 9.41 -21.51 -0.39
C VAL A 94 8.86 -20.79 -1.62
N GLU A 95 7.53 -20.65 -1.66
CA GLU A 95 6.84 -19.84 -2.66
C GLU A 95 6.24 -18.62 -1.95
N VAL A 96 6.54 -17.44 -2.47
CA VAL A 96 6.09 -16.16 -1.91
C VAL A 96 5.23 -15.43 -2.93
N TYR A 97 4.03 -15.07 -2.55
CA TYR A 97 3.18 -14.15 -3.31
C TYR A 97 3.48 -12.73 -2.85
N VAL A 98 3.80 -11.87 -3.80
CA VAL A 98 4.14 -10.46 -3.62
C VAL A 98 2.98 -9.64 -4.19
N GLU A 99 2.30 -8.91 -3.33
CA GLU A 99 1.06 -8.19 -3.65
C GLU A 99 1.23 -6.70 -3.33
N PRO A 100 1.34 -5.82 -4.35
CA PRO A 100 1.33 -4.38 -4.14
C PRO A 100 -0.02 -3.91 -3.59
N ILE A 101 0.01 -3.17 -2.49
CA ILE A 101 -1.11 -2.41 -1.94
C ILE A 101 -1.00 -1.01 -2.53
N LEU A 102 -1.87 -0.73 -3.51
CA LEU A 102 -1.85 0.53 -4.25
C LEU A 102 -2.84 1.53 -3.64
N PRO A 103 -2.57 2.84 -3.77
CA PRO A 103 -3.47 3.86 -3.31
C PRO A 103 -4.76 3.86 -4.14
N LYS A 104 -5.86 4.25 -3.55
CA LYS A 104 -7.09 4.50 -4.29
C LYS A 104 -6.88 5.66 -5.27
N PRO A 105 -7.46 5.60 -6.48
CA PRO A 105 -7.38 6.70 -7.41
C PRO A 105 -7.98 7.96 -6.79
N VAL A 106 -7.34 9.11 -7.03
CA VAL A 106 -7.77 10.40 -6.48
C VAL A 106 -8.54 11.18 -7.54
N LEU A 107 -9.72 11.66 -7.18
CA LEU A 107 -10.48 12.63 -7.98
C LEU A 107 -10.44 14.00 -7.32
N VAL A 108 -9.96 15.01 -8.05
CA VAL A 108 -10.01 16.40 -7.60
C VAL A 108 -11.24 17.08 -8.22
N VAL A 109 -12.15 17.56 -7.39
CA VAL A 109 -13.36 18.28 -7.79
C VAL A 109 -13.12 19.78 -7.54
N ILE A 110 -13.08 20.58 -8.61
CA ILE A 110 -12.97 22.03 -8.52
C ILE A 110 -14.37 22.63 -8.62
N GLY A 111 -14.85 23.22 -7.50
CA GLY A 111 -16.20 23.70 -7.33
C GLY A 111 -17.09 22.75 -6.52
N GLY A 112 -17.31 23.06 -5.24
CA GLY A 112 -18.12 22.28 -4.29
C GLY A 112 -19.63 22.57 -4.33
N GLY A 113 -20.15 23.30 -5.32
CA GLY A 113 -21.56 23.58 -5.50
C GLY A 113 -22.40 22.33 -5.80
N HIS A 114 -23.64 22.50 -6.25
CA HIS A 114 -24.57 21.38 -6.44
C HIS A 114 -24.04 20.25 -7.33
N VAL A 115 -23.39 20.60 -8.45
CA VAL A 115 -22.81 19.63 -9.39
C VAL A 115 -21.58 18.95 -8.77
N GLY A 116 -20.67 19.74 -8.18
CA GLY A 116 -19.48 19.21 -7.51
C GLY A 116 -19.85 18.26 -6.37
N LYS A 117 -20.85 18.60 -5.56
CA LYS A 117 -21.36 17.76 -4.49
C LYS A 117 -21.92 16.43 -5.02
N ALA A 118 -22.72 16.45 -6.08
CA ALA A 118 -23.23 15.22 -6.70
C ALA A 118 -22.11 14.35 -7.27
N LEU A 119 -21.12 14.95 -7.93
CA LEU A 119 -19.96 14.26 -8.47
C LEU A 119 -19.10 13.64 -7.37
N THR A 120 -18.92 14.33 -6.26
CA THR A 120 -18.19 13.86 -5.07
C THR A 120 -18.82 12.59 -4.51
N HIS A 121 -20.14 12.55 -4.33
CA HIS A 121 -20.84 11.36 -3.87
C HIS A 121 -20.70 10.18 -4.84
N LEU A 122 -20.82 10.43 -6.14
CA LEU A 122 -20.67 9.40 -7.16
C LEU A 122 -19.23 8.84 -7.17
N ALA A 123 -18.22 9.70 -7.12
CA ALA A 123 -16.82 9.30 -7.11
C ALA A 123 -16.49 8.48 -5.85
N HIS A 124 -17.01 8.89 -4.70
CA HIS A 124 -16.85 8.10 -3.47
C HIS A 124 -17.50 6.72 -3.58
N TRP A 125 -18.70 6.63 -4.11
CA TRP A 125 -19.38 5.35 -4.34
C TRP A 125 -18.59 4.44 -5.29
N LEU A 126 -17.91 5.02 -6.28
CA LEU A 126 -17.01 4.32 -7.21
C LEU A 126 -15.63 3.96 -6.59
N GLY A 127 -15.38 4.32 -5.35
CA GLY A 127 -14.15 3.96 -4.63
C GLY A 127 -12.99 4.93 -4.80
N PHE A 128 -13.21 6.12 -5.37
CA PHE A 128 -12.19 7.16 -5.46
C PHE A 128 -11.93 7.79 -4.09
N TRP A 129 -10.69 8.19 -3.89
CA TRP A 129 -10.34 9.18 -2.88
C TRP A 129 -10.63 10.56 -3.46
N VAL A 130 -11.45 11.37 -2.79
CA VAL A 130 -11.93 12.63 -3.38
C VAL A 130 -11.36 13.83 -2.65
N ALA A 131 -10.83 14.79 -3.40
CA ALA A 131 -10.43 16.12 -2.92
C ALA A 131 -11.36 17.18 -3.52
N VAL A 132 -11.93 18.04 -2.69
CA VAL A 132 -12.82 19.14 -3.14
C VAL A 132 -12.13 20.48 -2.89
N CYS A 133 -12.09 21.32 -3.93
CA CYS A 133 -11.54 22.67 -3.88
C CYS A 133 -12.66 23.67 -4.23
N ASP A 134 -12.92 24.65 -3.35
CA ASP A 134 -13.82 25.78 -3.61
C ASP A 134 -13.29 27.01 -2.88
N ASP A 135 -13.42 28.18 -3.47
CA ASP A 135 -13.03 29.45 -2.87
C ASP A 135 -14.02 29.90 -1.75
N ARG A 136 -15.20 29.33 -1.73
CA ARG A 136 -16.25 29.60 -0.75
C ARG A 136 -16.24 28.52 0.33
N SER A 137 -15.96 28.89 1.57
CA SER A 137 -15.85 27.98 2.70
C SER A 137 -17.15 27.19 3.00
N GLU A 138 -18.32 27.74 2.63
CA GLU A 138 -19.61 27.08 2.78
C GLU A 138 -19.80 25.84 1.92
N PHE A 139 -19.04 25.73 0.80
CA PHE A 139 -19.06 24.56 -0.10
C PHE A 139 -17.89 23.61 0.11
N CYS A 140 -16.93 23.99 0.95
CA CYS A 140 -15.70 23.25 1.18
C CYS A 140 -15.47 23.04 2.68
N ASN A 141 -16.34 22.26 3.31
CA ASN A 141 -16.31 21.95 4.74
C ASN A 141 -16.88 20.54 5.04
N PRO A 142 -16.62 19.97 6.26
CA PRO A 142 -17.07 18.64 6.63
C PRO A 142 -18.58 18.41 6.56
N GLN A 143 -19.40 19.46 6.73
CA GLN A 143 -20.86 19.32 6.70
C GLN A 143 -21.39 19.26 5.27
N SER A 144 -20.71 19.89 4.33
CA SER A 144 -21.11 19.91 2.91
C SER A 144 -20.61 18.70 2.12
N VAL A 145 -19.60 18.00 2.64
CA VAL A 145 -18.94 16.87 1.96
C VAL A 145 -18.75 15.74 2.97
N PRO A 146 -19.12 14.48 2.66
CA PRO A 146 -19.06 13.35 3.61
C PRO A 146 -17.64 13.02 4.12
N GLU A 147 -17.58 12.27 5.23
CA GLU A 147 -16.37 11.79 5.90
C GLU A 147 -15.39 11.10 4.95
N ARG A 148 -14.13 11.52 4.92
CA ARG A 148 -12.98 11.06 4.11
C ARG A 148 -12.66 11.88 2.86
N PHE A 149 -13.04 13.15 2.82
CA PHE A 149 -12.63 14.05 1.76
C PHE A 149 -11.59 15.07 2.26
N LEU A 150 -10.67 15.44 1.40
CA LEU A 150 -9.81 16.59 1.63
C LEU A 150 -10.50 17.84 1.11
N TRP A 151 -10.54 18.91 1.91
CA TRP A 151 -11.09 20.20 1.49
C TRP A 151 -9.96 21.22 1.37
N TYR A 152 -10.08 22.04 0.37
CA TYR A 152 -9.17 23.14 0.14
C TYR A 152 -9.99 24.43 -0.07
N SER A 153 -9.94 25.36 0.90
CA SER A 153 -10.45 26.69 0.73
C SER A 153 -9.30 27.69 0.93
N GLN A 154 -9.38 28.88 0.29
CA GLN A 154 -8.37 29.92 0.46
C GLN A 154 -8.24 30.40 1.91
N THR A 155 -9.21 30.12 2.77
CA THR A 155 -9.24 30.48 4.19
C THR A 155 -8.74 29.39 5.12
N SER A 156 -8.30 28.24 4.60
CA SER A 156 -7.69 27.18 5.42
C SER A 156 -6.33 27.62 5.95
N PRO A 157 -6.12 27.65 7.28
CA PRO A 157 -4.89 28.19 7.87
C PRO A 157 -3.65 27.31 7.69
N THR A 158 -3.78 26.15 7.06
CA THR A 158 -2.64 25.29 6.76
C THR A 158 -2.88 24.60 5.42
N PRO A 159 -2.06 24.82 4.40
CA PRO A 159 -2.03 23.91 3.26
C PRO A 159 -1.45 22.60 3.77
N GLY A 160 -2.31 21.68 4.21
CA GLY A 160 -1.93 20.28 4.32
C GLY A 160 -1.37 19.90 2.97
N ALA A 161 -0.12 19.42 2.92
CA ALA A 161 0.45 18.89 1.70
C ALA A 161 -0.60 17.96 1.09
N LEU A 162 -0.99 18.22 -0.17
CA LEU A 162 -1.82 17.26 -0.89
C LEU A 162 -1.08 15.91 -0.80
N PRO A 163 -1.74 14.82 -0.40
CA PRO A 163 -1.07 13.54 -0.18
C PRO A 163 -0.61 12.87 -1.49
N PHE A 164 -0.44 13.65 -2.54
CA PHE A 164 0.03 13.21 -3.85
C PHE A 164 0.90 14.29 -4.46
N ALA A 165 2.04 13.89 -5.01
CA ALA A 165 2.78 14.73 -5.92
C ALA A 165 1.92 14.94 -7.18
N VAL A 166 1.62 16.19 -7.49
CA VAL A 166 1.10 16.54 -8.83
C VAL A 166 2.29 16.34 -9.77
N LEU A 167 2.24 15.29 -10.59
CA LEU A 167 3.17 15.06 -11.69
C LEU A 167 2.90 16.10 -12.79
#